data_fd888238a2a4f1985ab0a91988122bb8
#
_entry.id   fd888238a2a4f1985ab0a91988122bb8
#
_cell.length_a   1.000
_cell.length_b   1.000
_cell.length_c   1.000
_cell.angle_alpha   90.00
_cell.angle_beta   90.00
_cell.angle_gamma   90.00
#
_symmetry.space_group_name_H-M   'P 1'
#
loop_
_entity.id
_entity.type
_entity.pdbx_description
1 polymer ?
#
loop_
_entity_poly.entity_id
_entity_poly.type
_entity_poly.pdbx_seq_one_letter_code
_entity_poly.pdbx_strand_id
1 'polypeptide(L)'
;MKKFLGIILAVAMMMAMPACVLADSADAATEPAATSEPKSEGVMTYDEYVAADLDSQVVVETYVQAKQSWWEDKATFYTEDMDGAYFVYNMPCTQEEYDALVPGTKIKVTGYKAEWSGEVEIIDATYEIEEGEYIAPATDVTELLGTDELINYQNRFVSFKGMTVEAADDNGAAFLYNWDGSGTQGDDLYFNVSLNGTTYTFTVESYLCGSDTDVYKAVEALNVGDKVDMEGFLYWYEGVNPHIIVVTPAAE
;
A
#
# COMPACT_ATOMS: atom_id res chain seq x y z
N MET A 1 60.88 -50.23 22.94
CA MET A 1 60.43 -51.61 23.21
C MET A 1 58.91 -51.60 22.86
N LYS A 2 58.55 -52.17 21.71
CA LYS A 2 57.83 -53.45 21.55
C LYS A 2 56.47 -53.40 22.31
N LYS A 3 55.25 -53.60 21.75
CA LYS A 3 54.72 -54.51 20.70
C LYS A 3 53.31 -54.06 20.41
N PHE A 4 52.81 -53.94 19.22
CA PHE A 4 52.07 -54.85 18.32
C PHE A 4 50.86 -55.57 18.88
N LEU A 5 49.84 -55.53 17.98
CA LEU A 5 48.78 -56.49 17.67
C LEU A 5 47.36 -56.03 18.12
N GLY A 6 46.32 -56.11 17.34
CA GLY A 6 46.06 -56.71 16.03
C GLY A 6 44.57 -56.68 15.74
N ILE A 7 44.30 -56.70 14.53
CA ILE A 7 43.10 -56.86 13.71
C ILE A 7 42.02 -57.79 14.29
N ILE A 8 40.73 -57.47 14.12
CA ILE A 8 39.77 -58.38 13.47
C ILE A 8 38.60 -57.62 12.87
N LEU A 9 38.36 -57.89 11.60
CA LEU A 9 37.32 -57.51 10.68
C LEU A 9 36.09 -58.37 10.92
N ALA A 10 34.90 -57.79 10.99
CA ALA A 10 33.67 -58.51 10.77
C ALA A 10 32.70 -57.68 9.92
N VAL A 11 32.59 -58.09 8.68
CA VAL A 11 31.57 -57.65 7.71
C VAL A 11 30.25 -58.32 8.10
N ALA A 12 29.20 -57.54 8.31
CA ALA A 12 27.84 -58.05 8.24
C ALA A 12 27.04 -57.13 7.30
N MET A 13 26.78 -57.67 6.13
CA MET A 13 25.88 -57.16 5.12
C MET A 13 24.45 -57.39 5.57
N MET A 14 23.66 -56.36 5.80
CA MET A 14 22.20 -56.44 5.80
C MET A 14 21.62 -55.47 4.84
N MET A 15 20.98 -56.04 3.80
CA MET A 15 20.13 -55.32 2.87
C MET A 15 18.89 -54.79 3.65
N ALA A 16 18.63 -53.50 3.54
CA ALA A 16 17.34 -52.92 3.84
C ALA A 16 16.91 -52.04 2.68
N MET A 17 15.71 -52.30 2.19
CA MET A 17 15.05 -51.66 1.05
C MET A 17 14.82 -50.18 1.30
N PRO A 18 14.81 -49.34 0.26
CA PRO A 18 14.46 -47.94 0.41
C PRO A 18 12.95 -47.81 0.61
N ALA A 19 12.52 -47.34 1.78
CA ALA A 19 11.19 -46.78 1.95
C ALA A 19 11.16 -45.41 1.25
N CYS A 20 10.36 -45.29 0.21
CA CYS A 20 9.98 -44.00 -0.35
C CYS A 20 9.21 -43.23 0.72
N VAL A 21 9.89 -42.28 1.35
CA VAL A 21 9.22 -41.19 2.07
C VAL A 21 8.94 -40.13 1.02
N LEU A 22 7.66 -39.97 0.67
CA LEU A 22 7.16 -38.80 -0.02
C LEU A 22 7.42 -37.62 0.90
N ALA A 23 8.43 -36.81 0.57
CA ALA A 23 8.61 -35.50 1.17
C ALA A 23 7.50 -34.61 0.59
N ASP A 24 6.52 -34.33 1.41
CA ASP A 24 5.55 -33.26 1.21
C ASP A 24 6.33 -31.95 1.36
N SER A 25 6.75 -31.39 0.24
CA SER A 25 7.33 -30.05 0.18
C SER A 25 6.17 -29.07 0.20
N ALA A 26 5.64 -28.80 1.38
CA ALA A 26 4.95 -27.55 1.61
C ALA A 26 6.06 -26.48 1.57
N ASP A 27 6.22 -25.85 0.42
CA ASP A 27 6.96 -24.60 0.27
C ASP A 27 6.11 -23.51 0.95
N ALA A 28 6.32 -23.40 2.26
CA ALA A 28 5.84 -22.24 2.98
C ALA A 28 6.68 -21.08 2.47
N ALA A 29 6.10 -20.24 1.62
CA ALA A 29 6.63 -18.94 1.33
C ALA A 29 6.84 -18.25 2.69
N THR A 30 8.09 -18.17 3.11
CA THR A 30 8.49 -17.37 4.26
C THR A 30 8.33 -15.93 3.81
N GLU A 31 7.26 -15.26 4.25
CA GLU A 31 7.22 -13.81 4.19
C GLU A 31 8.54 -13.30 4.80
N PRO A 32 9.26 -12.37 4.12
CA PRO A 32 10.39 -11.73 4.73
C PRO A 32 9.89 -11.10 6.03
N ALA A 33 10.46 -11.49 7.15
CA ALA A 33 10.19 -10.84 8.42
C ALA A 33 10.41 -9.33 8.20
N ALA A 34 9.35 -8.55 8.35
CA ALA A 34 9.43 -7.10 8.31
C ALA A 34 10.49 -6.69 9.34
N THR A 35 11.59 -6.11 8.87
CA THR A 35 12.60 -5.54 9.75
C THR A 35 12.08 -4.18 10.14
N SER A 36 11.48 -4.08 11.34
CA SER A 36 11.00 -2.78 11.84
C SER A 36 12.14 -1.77 11.86
N GLU A 37 11.88 -0.57 11.42
CA GLU A 37 12.86 0.52 11.45
C GLU A 37 12.98 1.05 12.88
N PRO A 38 14.21 1.16 13.43
CA PRO A 38 14.40 1.79 14.74
C PRO A 38 13.92 3.24 14.72
N LYS A 39 13.03 3.61 15.63
CA LYS A 39 12.52 4.97 15.77
C LYS A 39 13.43 5.82 16.68
N SER A 40 13.50 7.12 16.40
CA SER A 40 14.21 8.09 17.21
C SER A 40 13.54 8.29 18.58
N GLU A 41 14.24 8.86 19.55
CA GLU A 41 13.68 9.13 20.87
C GLU A 41 12.45 10.05 20.79
N GLY A 42 11.34 9.61 21.38
CA GLY A 42 10.05 10.33 21.38
C GLY A 42 9.20 10.16 20.14
N VAL A 43 9.63 9.33 19.19
CA VAL A 43 8.85 8.94 18.01
C VAL A 43 8.09 7.65 18.29
N MET A 44 6.83 7.60 17.92
CA MET A 44 5.95 6.44 18.07
C MET A 44 6.32 5.34 17.08
N THR A 45 6.25 4.08 17.51
CA THR A 45 6.12 2.94 16.61
C THR A 45 4.76 2.98 15.91
N TYR A 46 4.59 2.25 14.81
CA TYR A 46 3.28 2.16 14.14
C TYR A 46 2.19 1.61 15.07
N ASP A 47 2.51 0.59 15.87
CA ASP A 47 1.57 0.02 16.86
C ASP A 47 1.14 1.06 17.92
N GLU A 48 2.07 1.89 18.39
CA GLU A 48 1.75 2.98 19.33
C GLU A 48 0.88 4.05 18.66
N TYR A 49 1.15 4.41 17.40
CA TYR A 49 0.31 5.31 16.62
C TYR A 49 -1.10 4.74 16.44
N VAL A 50 -1.23 3.46 16.05
CA VAL A 50 -2.55 2.81 15.89
C VAL A 50 -3.31 2.81 17.21
N ALA A 51 -2.64 2.53 18.34
CA ALA A 51 -3.24 2.49 19.67
C ALA A 51 -3.54 3.88 20.28
N ALA A 52 -2.98 4.96 19.71
CA ALA A 52 -3.21 6.31 20.20
C ALA A 52 -4.67 6.73 20.04
N ASP A 53 -5.21 7.45 21.04
CA ASP A 53 -6.57 7.99 21.00
C ASP A 53 -6.70 9.05 19.89
N LEU A 54 -7.89 9.19 19.31
CA LEU A 54 -8.24 10.33 18.46
C LEU A 54 -8.06 11.63 19.25
N ASP A 55 -7.74 12.71 18.53
CA ASP A 55 -7.41 14.04 19.08
C ASP A 55 -6.14 14.08 19.96
N SER A 56 -5.38 12.98 20.06
CA SER A 56 -4.09 12.99 20.76
C SER A 56 -2.96 13.44 19.84
N GLN A 57 -1.94 14.07 20.43
CA GLN A 57 -0.73 14.41 19.70
C GLN A 57 0.06 13.15 19.37
N VAL A 58 0.52 13.06 18.14
CA VAL A 58 1.36 11.96 17.63
C VAL A 58 2.65 12.50 17.02
N VAL A 59 3.71 11.70 17.11
CA VAL A 59 5.00 11.97 16.48
C VAL A 59 5.43 10.71 15.75
N VAL A 60 5.58 10.79 14.43
CA VAL A 60 5.95 9.64 13.60
C VAL A 60 7.13 9.99 12.68
N GLU A 61 7.99 9.03 12.38
CA GLU A 61 8.97 9.09 11.30
C GLU A 61 8.46 8.23 10.15
N THR A 62 8.43 8.81 8.96
CA THR A 62 7.85 8.19 7.77
C THR A 62 8.51 8.73 6.49
N TYR A 63 8.17 8.17 5.35
CA TYR A 63 8.73 8.57 4.06
C TYR A 63 7.61 8.99 3.11
N VAL A 64 7.76 10.12 2.46
CA VAL A 64 6.83 10.58 1.43
C VAL A 64 6.76 9.52 0.33
N GLN A 65 5.56 9.06 -0.02
CA GLN A 65 5.33 8.16 -1.15
C GLN A 65 4.67 8.90 -2.32
N ALA A 66 3.70 9.76 -2.00
CA ALA A 66 3.05 10.64 -2.96
C ALA A 66 2.51 11.89 -2.25
N LYS A 67 2.12 12.88 -3.03
CA LYS A 67 1.55 14.12 -2.51
C LYS A 67 0.49 14.64 -3.47
N GLN A 68 -0.57 15.20 -2.90
CA GLN A 68 -1.58 15.95 -3.65
C GLN A 68 -1.03 17.31 -4.06
N SER A 69 -1.70 17.97 -4.98
CA SER A 69 -1.35 19.32 -5.46
C SER A 69 -1.23 20.31 -4.30
N TRP A 70 -0.20 21.15 -4.35
CA TRP A 70 -0.03 22.24 -3.41
C TRP A 70 -1.11 23.30 -3.58
N TRP A 71 -1.69 23.74 -2.46
CA TRP A 71 -2.76 24.75 -2.44
C TRP A 71 -2.71 25.56 -1.13
N GLU A 72 -2.73 26.88 -1.24
CA GLU A 72 -2.81 27.80 -0.09
C GLU A 72 -1.79 27.49 1.03
N ASP A 73 -0.51 27.38 0.68
CA ASP A 73 0.61 27.08 1.58
C ASP A 73 0.49 25.76 2.35
N LYS A 74 -0.11 24.74 1.73
CA LYS A 74 -0.25 23.40 2.28
C LYS A 74 -0.40 22.32 1.20
N ALA A 75 -0.16 21.09 1.58
CA ALA A 75 -0.44 19.90 0.76
C ALA A 75 -0.77 18.69 1.62
N THR A 76 -1.39 17.70 1.01
CA THR A 76 -1.66 16.40 1.64
C THR A 76 -0.65 15.38 1.14
N PHE A 77 -0.14 14.54 2.04
CA PHE A 77 0.91 13.56 1.77
C PHE A 77 0.46 12.15 2.12
N TYR A 78 0.70 11.22 1.21
CA TYR A 78 0.68 9.78 1.45
C TYR A 78 2.08 9.38 1.87
N THR A 79 2.22 8.85 3.07
CA THR A 79 3.52 8.50 3.63
C THR A 79 3.51 7.08 4.17
N GLU A 80 4.62 6.38 4.06
CA GLU A 80 4.76 5.00 4.52
C GLU A 80 6.18 4.75 4.99
N ASP A 81 6.33 3.99 6.08
CA ASP A 81 7.58 3.41 6.53
C ASP A 81 7.53 1.87 6.40
N MET A 82 8.52 1.17 6.93
CA MET A 82 8.55 -0.30 6.86
C MET A 82 7.45 -0.96 7.71
N ASP A 83 6.93 -0.26 8.72
CA ASP A 83 5.98 -0.80 9.69
C ASP A 83 4.54 -0.42 9.36
N GLY A 84 4.30 0.77 8.80
CA GLY A 84 2.97 1.27 8.51
C GLY A 84 2.90 2.51 7.64
N ALA A 85 1.69 2.99 7.42
CA ALA A 85 1.43 4.14 6.57
C ALA A 85 0.58 5.19 7.28
N TYR A 86 0.76 6.44 6.85
CA TYR A 86 0.12 7.59 7.47
C TYR A 86 -0.35 8.56 6.39
N PHE A 87 -1.57 9.05 6.52
CA PHE A 87 -2.13 10.09 5.69
C PHE A 87 -1.98 11.43 6.42
N VAL A 88 -1.15 12.33 5.90
CA VAL A 88 -0.89 13.63 6.53
C VAL A 88 -1.69 14.69 5.78
N TYR A 89 -2.81 15.09 6.35
CA TYR A 89 -3.78 15.96 5.71
C TYR A 89 -3.43 17.43 5.86
N ASN A 90 -3.42 18.15 4.72
CA ASN A 90 -3.24 19.61 4.67
C ASN A 90 -2.03 20.12 5.51
N MET A 91 -0.92 19.41 5.46
CA MET A 91 0.32 19.82 6.14
C MET A 91 0.84 21.15 5.58
N PRO A 92 1.05 22.18 6.42
CA PRO A 92 1.58 23.46 5.98
C PRO A 92 2.99 23.32 5.39
N CYS A 93 3.18 23.87 4.20
CA CYS A 93 4.48 23.95 3.53
C CYS A 93 4.45 25.06 2.47
N THR A 94 5.56 25.74 2.28
CA THR A 94 5.74 26.65 1.14
C THR A 94 5.84 25.86 -0.17
N GLN A 95 5.67 26.53 -1.31
CA GLN A 95 5.87 25.86 -2.62
C GLN A 95 7.28 25.26 -2.76
N GLU A 96 8.32 25.95 -2.28
CA GLU A 96 9.70 25.47 -2.33
C GLU A 96 9.90 24.19 -1.49
N GLU A 97 9.33 24.17 -0.28
CA GLU A 97 9.35 23.00 0.59
C GLU A 97 8.54 21.85 -0.02
N TYR A 98 7.36 22.12 -0.58
CA TYR A 98 6.57 21.15 -1.32
C TYR A 98 7.37 20.52 -2.47
N ASP A 99 8.06 21.33 -3.26
CA ASP A 99 8.86 20.84 -4.37
C ASP A 99 10.01 19.94 -3.91
N ALA A 100 10.59 20.22 -2.73
CA ALA A 100 11.67 19.44 -2.12
C ALA A 100 11.18 18.10 -1.50
N LEU A 101 9.92 18.02 -1.08
CA LEU A 101 9.32 16.80 -0.50
C LEU A 101 8.96 15.80 -1.61
N VAL A 102 9.98 15.20 -2.21
CA VAL A 102 9.82 14.19 -3.27
C VAL A 102 9.60 12.80 -2.69
N PRO A 103 9.03 11.83 -3.46
CA PRO A 103 8.93 10.44 -3.02
C PRO A 103 10.27 9.90 -2.53
N GLY A 104 10.25 9.18 -1.41
CA GLY A 104 11.43 8.66 -0.71
C GLY A 104 11.99 9.57 0.39
N THR A 105 11.63 10.86 0.43
CA THR A 105 12.12 11.79 1.46
C THR A 105 11.65 11.38 2.85
N LYS A 106 12.60 11.18 3.79
CA LYS A 106 12.29 10.93 5.20
C LYS A 106 11.85 12.22 5.89
N ILE A 107 10.74 12.14 6.62
CA ILE A 107 10.22 13.24 7.44
C ILE A 107 9.82 12.74 8.83
N LYS A 108 10.05 13.58 9.84
CA LYS A 108 9.44 13.43 11.15
C LYS A 108 8.26 14.38 11.25
N VAL A 109 7.06 13.81 11.42
CA VAL A 109 5.79 14.53 11.49
C VAL A 109 5.32 14.61 12.92
N THR A 110 4.93 15.80 13.37
CA THR A 110 4.24 16.03 14.64
C THR A 110 2.88 16.65 14.36
N GLY A 111 1.80 16.03 14.79
CA GLY A 111 0.43 16.50 14.55
C GLY A 111 -0.56 15.86 15.51
N TYR A 112 -1.81 15.84 15.13
CA TYR A 112 -2.88 15.22 15.91
C TYR A 112 -3.56 14.13 15.11
N LYS A 113 -3.76 12.96 15.72
CA LYS A 113 -4.51 11.85 15.11
C LYS A 113 -5.97 12.23 15.00
N ALA A 114 -6.53 12.14 13.81
CA ALA A 114 -7.94 12.42 13.55
C ALA A 114 -8.56 11.29 12.72
N GLU A 115 -9.88 11.30 12.61
CA GLU A 115 -10.63 10.44 11.72
C GLU A 115 -11.67 11.27 10.96
N TRP A 116 -11.73 11.07 9.65
CA TRP A 116 -12.75 11.65 8.80
C TRP A 116 -13.40 10.60 7.90
N SER A 117 -14.68 10.30 8.15
CA SER A 117 -15.45 9.30 7.38
C SER A 117 -14.80 7.90 7.28
N GLY A 118 -14.05 7.50 8.33
CA GLY A 118 -13.31 6.24 8.41
C GLY A 118 -11.84 6.32 7.98
N GLU A 119 -11.42 7.45 7.39
CA GLU A 119 -10.01 7.69 7.11
C GLU A 119 -9.28 8.18 8.37
N VAL A 120 -8.24 7.45 8.78
CA VAL A 120 -7.38 7.86 9.90
C VAL A 120 -6.24 8.73 9.36
N GLU A 121 -6.19 9.98 9.83
CA GLU A 121 -5.28 10.98 9.32
C GLU A 121 -4.50 11.70 10.42
N ILE A 122 -3.42 12.37 10.06
CA ILE A 122 -2.70 13.30 10.93
C ILE A 122 -3.01 14.72 10.45
N ILE A 123 -3.61 15.53 11.33
CA ILE A 123 -3.99 16.92 11.05
C ILE A 123 -3.15 17.91 11.86
N ASP A 124 -3.22 19.21 11.52
CA ASP A 124 -2.46 20.28 12.17
C ASP A 124 -0.97 19.95 12.31
N ALA A 125 -0.44 19.30 11.27
CA ALA A 125 0.89 18.72 11.26
C ALA A 125 1.98 19.77 11.01
N THR A 126 3.12 19.55 11.63
CA THR A 126 4.42 20.15 11.29
C THR A 126 5.41 19.04 10.98
N TYR A 127 6.51 19.35 10.29
CA TYR A 127 7.48 18.34 9.92
C TYR A 127 8.93 18.84 10.00
N GLU A 128 9.85 17.89 10.07
CA GLU A 128 11.29 18.08 9.92
C GLU A 128 11.78 17.09 8.87
N ILE A 129 12.63 17.53 7.91
CA ILE A 129 13.26 16.59 6.97
C ILE A 129 14.43 15.93 7.67
N GLU A 130 14.54 14.61 7.54
CA GLU A 130 15.59 13.79 8.13
C GLU A 130 16.43 13.09 7.06
N GLU A 131 17.58 12.55 7.46
CA GLU A 131 18.40 11.69 6.58
C GLU A 131 17.74 10.31 6.44
N GLY A 132 17.59 9.85 5.22
CA GLY A 132 17.02 8.55 4.87
C GLY A 132 16.25 8.59 3.56
N GLU A 133 16.08 7.42 2.96
CA GLU A 133 15.33 7.25 1.73
C GLU A 133 14.63 5.88 1.75
N TYR A 134 13.34 5.87 1.46
CA TYR A 134 12.57 4.63 1.31
C TYR A 134 11.38 4.84 0.38
N ILE A 135 11.24 3.95 -0.59
CA ILE A 135 10.04 3.81 -1.43
C ILE A 135 9.40 2.46 -1.09
N ALA A 136 8.17 2.51 -0.62
CA ALA A 136 7.43 1.32 -0.27
C ALA A 136 7.09 0.49 -1.53
N PRO A 137 7.33 -0.82 -1.55
CA PRO A 137 6.78 -1.68 -2.58
C PRO A 137 5.27 -1.83 -2.39
N ALA A 138 4.52 -1.92 -3.50
CA ALA A 138 3.08 -2.19 -3.42
C ALA A 138 2.82 -3.56 -2.78
N THR A 139 2.03 -3.59 -1.70
CA THR A 139 1.60 -4.82 -1.05
C THR A 139 0.35 -5.37 -1.75
N ASP A 140 0.37 -6.62 -2.20
CA ASP A 140 -0.81 -7.23 -2.82
C ASP A 140 -1.88 -7.53 -1.78
N VAL A 141 -3.01 -6.85 -1.89
CA VAL A 141 -4.18 -7.00 -1.00
C VAL A 141 -5.41 -7.51 -1.74
N THR A 142 -5.23 -8.06 -2.94
CA THR A 142 -6.33 -8.51 -3.81
C THR A 142 -7.29 -9.46 -3.08
N GLU A 143 -6.75 -10.48 -2.41
CA GLU A 143 -7.54 -11.48 -1.70
C GLU A 143 -8.17 -10.97 -0.38
N LEU A 144 -7.77 -9.78 0.08
CA LEU A 144 -8.32 -9.14 1.28
C LEU A 144 -9.55 -8.28 0.97
N LEU A 145 -9.83 -7.99 -0.32
CA LEU A 145 -11.02 -7.24 -0.71
C LEU A 145 -12.29 -7.89 -0.18
N GLY A 146 -13.09 -7.10 0.56
CA GLY A 146 -14.33 -7.56 1.19
C GLY A 146 -14.15 -8.29 2.52
N THR A 147 -12.95 -8.35 3.06
CA THR A 147 -12.67 -8.88 4.41
C THR A 147 -12.44 -7.76 5.42
N ASP A 148 -12.65 -8.05 6.71
CA ASP A 148 -12.36 -7.10 7.79
C ASP A 148 -10.85 -6.87 7.99
N GLU A 149 -9.99 -7.72 7.42
CA GLU A 149 -8.54 -7.62 7.55
C GLU A 149 -7.96 -6.50 6.70
N LEU A 150 -8.66 -6.07 5.64
CA LEU A 150 -8.18 -5.04 4.72
C LEU A 150 -7.90 -3.71 5.43
N ILE A 151 -8.64 -3.36 6.47
CA ILE A 151 -8.44 -2.13 7.25
C ILE A 151 -7.04 -2.01 7.86
N ASN A 152 -6.36 -3.14 8.13
CA ASN A 152 -5.00 -3.15 8.67
C ASN A 152 -3.95 -2.62 7.67
N TYR A 153 -4.34 -2.43 6.41
CA TYR A 153 -3.52 -1.88 5.33
C TYR A 153 -3.91 -0.44 4.97
N GLN A 154 -4.76 0.20 5.77
CA GLN A 154 -5.17 1.59 5.53
C GLN A 154 -3.95 2.49 5.31
N ASN A 155 -4.03 3.37 4.31
CA ASN A 155 -2.99 4.31 3.86
C ASN A 155 -1.76 3.68 3.19
N ARG A 156 -1.57 2.36 3.25
CA ARG A 156 -0.44 1.71 2.59
C ARG A 156 -0.51 1.80 1.07
N PHE A 157 0.65 1.78 0.45
CA PHE A 157 0.78 1.56 -0.99
C PHE A 157 0.49 0.08 -1.29
N VAL A 158 -0.57 -0.17 -2.04
CA VAL A 158 -1.11 -1.53 -2.27
C VAL A 158 -1.30 -1.81 -3.75
N SER A 159 -1.44 -3.11 -4.08
CA SER A 159 -1.80 -3.55 -5.42
C SER A 159 -3.04 -4.44 -5.41
N PHE A 160 -3.78 -4.39 -6.54
CA PHE A 160 -4.94 -5.21 -6.85
C PHE A 160 -4.70 -5.89 -8.20
N LYS A 161 -4.78 -7.21 -8.25
CA LYS A 161 -4.40 -8.00 -9.43
C LYS A 161 -5.60 -8.65 -10.11
N GLY A 162 -5.58 -8.67 -11.45
CA GLY A 162 -6.56 -9.42 -12.27
C GLY A 162 -8.00 -8.94 -12.12
N MET A 163 -8.23 -7.71 -11.72
CA MET A 163 -9.56 -7.13 -11.56
C MET A 163 -10.25 -6.98 -12.91
N THR A 164 -11.58 -7.14 -12.96
CA THR A 164 -12.36 -6.94 -14.18
C THR A 164 -13.09 -5.61 -14.12
N VAL A 165 -12.93 -4.78 -15.14
CA VAL A 165 -13.64 -3.50 -15.24
C VAL A 165 -15.13 -3.74 -15.45
N GLU A 166 -15.97 -3.12 -14.61
CA GLU A 166 -17.42 -3.19 -14.67
C GLU A 166 -18.02 -1.85 -15.09
N ALA A 167 -19.30 -1.86 -15.48
CA ALA A 167 -20.00 -0.62 -15.78
C ALA A 167 -20.09 0.28 -14.54
N ALA A 168 -19.72 1.54 -14.70
CA ALA A 168 -19.79 2.56 -13.65
C ALA A 168 -21.20 3.17 -13.54
N ASP A 169 -22.02 3.04 -14.60
CA ASP A 169 -23.42 3.51 -14.62
C ASP A 169 -24.32 2.55 -15.40
N ASP A 170 -25.63 2.84 -15.39
CA ASP A 170 -26.67 2.08 -16.12
C ASP A 170 -26.54 2.17 -17.66
N ASN A 171 -25.76 3.11 -18.18
CA ASN A 171 -25.51 3.27 -19.61
C ASN A 171 -24.31 2.48 -20.10
N GLY A 172 -23.56 1.84 -19.20
CA GLY A 172 -22.41 1.02 -19.52
C GLY A 172 -21.10 1.82 -19.66
N ALA A 173 -20.99 2.99 -19.06
CA ALA A 173 -19.73 3.73 -19.00
C ALA A 173 -18.71 2.95 -18.18
N ALA A 174 -17.44 2.92 -18.63
CA ALA A 174 -16.37 2.25 -17.89
C ALA A 174 -15.85 3.07 -16.69
N PHE A 175 -16.07 4.37 -16.71
CA PHE A 175 -15.74 5.31 -15.64
C PHE A 175 -16.70 6.51 -15.67
N LEU A 176 -16.68 7.29 -14.59
CA LEU A 176 -17.40 8.57 -14.47
C LEU A 176 -16.42 9.67 -14.07
N TYR A 177 -16.64 10.90 -14.56
CA TYR A 177 -16.09 12.09 -13.95
C TYR A 177 -16.96 12.50 -12.77
N ASN A 178 -16.38 12.63 -11.59
CA ASN A 178 -17.05 12.68 -10.30
C ASN A 178 -17.89 11.43 -9.99
N TRP A 179 -18.18 11.24 -8.72
CA TRP A 179 -18.92 10.07 -8.19
C TRP A 179 -20.32 9.89 -8.77
N ASP A 180 -20.97 10.97 -9.22
CA ASP A 180 -22.33 10.99 -9.77
C ASP A 180 -22.38 11.22 -11.29
N GLY A 181 -21.23 11.29 -11.95
CA GLY A 181 -21.13 11.55 -13.39
C GLY A 181 -21.40 12.99 -13.80
N SER A 182 -21.48 13.94 -12.85
CA SER A 182 -21.73 15.37 -13.13
C SER A 182 -20.46 16.13 -13.56
N GLY A 183 -19.29 15.49 -13.45
CA GLY A 183 -18.00 16.12 -13.71
C GLY A 183 -17.61 16.18 -15.18
N THR A 184 -16.41 16.67 -15.41
CA THR A 184 -15.77 16.80 -16.72
C THR A 184 -14.29 16.40 -16.63
N GLN A 185 -13.61 16.30 -17.76
CA GLN A 185 -12.17 16.01 -17.78
C GLN A 185 -11.39 16.98 -16.88
N GLY A 186 -10.60 16.43 -15.97
CA GLY A 186 -9.84 17.15 -14.95
C GLY A 186 -10.43 16.98 -13.55
N ASP A 187 -11.67 16.50 -13.42
CA ASP A 187 -12.25 16.07 -12.15
C ASP A 187 -11.81 14.64 -11.82
N ASP A 188 -12.14 14.16 -10.62
CA ASP A 188 -11.86 12.79 -10.19
C ASP A 188 -12.50 11.77 -11.12
N LEU A 189 -11.80 10.65 -11.33
CA LEU A 189 -12.35 9.50 -12.05
C LEU A 189 -12.80 8.43 -11.07
N TYR A 190 -14.05 8.00 -11.22
CA TYR A 190 -14.62 6.87 -10.48
C TYR A 190 -14.89 5.73 -11.46
N PHE A 191 -14.39 4.54 -11.16
CA PHE A 191 -14.58 3.38 -11.99
C PHE A 191 -14.81 2.12 -11.15
N ASN A 192 -15.60 1.21 -11.68
CA ASN A 192 -15.94 -0.02 -11.01
C ASN A 192 -15.08 -1.16 -11.51
N VAL A 193 -14.61 -1.98 -10.56
CA VAL A 193 -13.90 -3.23 -10.85
C VAL A 193 -14.48 -4.36 -10.02
N SER A 194 -14.42 -5.59 -10.52
CA SER A 194 -14.91 -6.75 -9.80
C SER A 194 -13.85 -7.81 -9.55
N LEU A 195 -14.00 -8.50 -8.43
CA LEU A 195 -13.27 -9.70 -8.06
C LEU A 195 -14.27 -10.74 -7.54
N ASN A 196 -14.22 -11.97 -8.09
CA ASN A 196 -15.08 -13.08 -7.65
C ASN A 196 -16.58 -12.75 -7.62
N GLY A 197 -17.04 -11.84 -8.50
CA GLY A 197 -18.44 -11.42 -8.61
C GLY A 197 -18.87 -10.33 -7.64
N THR A 198 -17.97 -9.77 -6.86
CA THR A 198 -18.20 -8.57 -6.04
C THR A 198 -17.59 -7.36 -6.71
N THR A 199 -18.35 -6.27 -6.80
CA THR A 199 -17.93 -5.02 -7.42
C THR A 199 -17.45 -4.03 -6.36
N TYR A 200 -16.37 -3.33 -6.67
CA TYR A 200 -15.74 -2.28 -5.84
C TYR A 200 -15.58 -1.03 -6.69
N THR A 201 -15.74 0.15 -6.08
CA THR A 201 -15.49 1.43 -6.73
C THR A 201 -14.11 1.95 -6.34
N PHE A 202 -13.29 2.27 -7.33
CA PHE A 202 -11.95 2.83 -7.15
C PHE A 202 -11.90 4.23 -7.76
N THR A 203 -10.96 5.05 -7.26
CA THR A 203 -10.87 6.46 -7.62
C THR A 203 -9.48 6.80 -8.15
N VAL A 204 -9.41 7.58 -9.23
CA VAL A 204 -8.22 8.39 -9.54
C VAL A 204 -8.53 9.81 -9.08
N GLU A 205 -7.94 10.18 -7.96
CA GLU A 205 -8.16 11.46 -7.30
C GLU A 205 -7.36 12.55 -8.03
N SER A 206 -8.04 13.60 -8.49
CA SER A 206 -7.50 14.60 -9.42
C SER A 206 -6.41 15.49 -8.82
N TYR A 207 -6.44 15.70 -7.50
CA TYR A 207 -5.37 16.43 -6.80
C TYR A 207 -4.09 15.60 -6.65
N LEU A 208 -4.20 14.26 -6.68
CA LEU A 208 -3.07 13.34 -6.68
C LEU A 208 -2.57 13.06 -8.09
N CYS A 209 -3.49 12.80 -9.02
CA CYS A 209 -3.22 12.40 -10.40
C CYS A 209 -4.06 13.22 -11.38
N GLY A 210 -3.55 14.37 -11.79
CA GLY A 210 -4.23 15.24 -12.75
C GLY A 210 -4.39 14.60 -14.14
N SER A 211 -5.20 15.24 -15.00
CA SER A 211 -5.59 14.72 -16.32
C SER A 211 -4.43 14.53 -17.31
N ASP A 212 -3.25 15.04 -17.00
CA ASP A 212 -2.02 14.86 -17.80
C ASP A 212 -1.23 13.59 -17.41
N THR A 213 -1.58 12.93 -16.30
CA THR A 213 -0.90 11.71 -15.84
C THR A 213 -1.24 10.48 -16.67
N ASP A 214 -0.36 9.48 -16.64
CA ASP A 214 -0.56 8.23 -17.38
C ASP A 214 -1.72 7.42 -16.81
N VAL A 215 -1.91 7.39 -15.49
CA VAL A 215 -3.02 6.68 -14.86
C VAL A 215 -4.38 7.28 -15.23
N TYR A 216 -4.49 8.61 -15.25
CA TYR A 216 -5.72 9.28 -15.64
C TYR A 216 -6.13 8.89 -17.07
N LYS A 217 -5.17 8.97 -18.01
CA LYS A 217 -5.37 8.55 -19.41
C LYS A 217 -5.65 7.06 -19.55
N ALA A 218 -5.02 6.22 -18.71
CA ALA A 218 -5.27 4.79 -18.74
C ALA A 218 -6.71 4.47 -18.34
N VAL A 219 -7.25 5.15 -17.30
CA VAL A 219 -8.66 4.96 -16.89
C VAL A 219 -9.62 5.49 -17.96
N GLU A 220 -9.34 6.65 -18.59
CA GLU A 220 -10.15 7.16 -19.70
C GLU A 220 -10.19 6.20 -20.90
N ALA A 221 -9.21 5.31 -21.05
CA ALA A 221 -9.12 4.33 -22.14
C ALA A 221 -9.74 2.96 -21.81
N LEU A 222 -10.21 2.73 -20.57
CA LEU A 222 -10.79 1.46 -20.14
C LEU A 222 -12.09 1.14 -20.90
N ASN A 223 -12.33 -0.14 -21.09
CA ASN A 223 -13.60 -0.68 -21.54
C ASN A 223 -14.14 -1.67 -20.50
N VAL A 224 -15.46 -1.75 -20.40
CA VAL A 224 -16.11 -2.77 -19.57
C VAL A 224 -15.69 -4.16 -20.05
N GLY A 225 -15.23 -4.99 -19.11
CA GLY A 225 -14.70 -6.33 -19.36
C GLY A 225 -13.17 -6.40 -19.49
N ASP A 226 -12.47 -5.27 -19.54
CA ASP A 226 -10.99 -5.27 -19.49
C ASP A 226 -10.51 -5.87 -18.17
N LYS A 227 -9.39 -6.60 -18.23
CA LYS A 227 -8.71 -7.09 -17.04
C LYS A 227 -7.49 -6.22 -16.74
N VAL A 228 -7.42 -5.74 -15.50
CA VAL A 228 -6.40 -4.78 -15.08
C VAL A 228 -5.72 -5.19 -13.77
N ASP A 229 -4.44 -4.84 -13.66
CA ASP A 229 -3.69 -4.74 -12.42
C ASP A 229 -3.58 -3.26 -12.05
N MET A 230 -3.69 -2.96 -10.77
CA MET A 230 -3.71 -1.59 -10.28
C MET A 230 -2.81 -1.44 -9.06
N GLU A 231 -2.27 -0.24 -8.87
CA GLU A 231 -1.55 0.13 -7.64
C GLU A 231 -2.01 1.51 -7.20
N GLY A 232 -2.05 1.71 -5.87
CA GLY A 232 -2.49 2.96 -5.29
C GLY A 232 -2.43 2.95 -3.77
N PHE A 233 -2.95 3.99 -3.15
CA PHE A 233 -3.01 4.10 -1.70
C PHE A 233 -4.38 3.64 -1.20
N LEU A 234 -4.39 2.81 -0.15
CA LEU A 234 -5.62 2.27 0.41
C LEU A 234 -6.32 3.31 1.29
N TYR A 235 -6.91 4.30 0.63
CA TYR A 235 -7.70 5.35 1.25
C TYR A 235 -9.08 4.83 1.68
N TRP A 236 -9.70 5.52 2.64
CA TRP A 236 -11.00 5.15 3.20
C TRP A 236 -11.98 6.32 3.16
N TYR A 237 -13.16 6.10 2.63
CA TYR A 237 -14.27 7.06 2.70
C TYR A 237 -15.59 6.31 2.82
N GLU A 238 -16.15 6.27 4.04
CA GLU A 238 -17.33 5.45 4.37
C GLU A 238 -17.17 3.96 3.98
N GLY A 239 -15.94 3.51 3.76
CA GLY A 239 -15.54 2.20 3.26
C GLY A 239 -14.28 2.27 2.43
N VAL A 240 -13.91 1.14 1.83
CA VAL A 240 -12.74 1.02 0.95
C VAL A 240 -12.89 1.92 -0.26
N ASN A 241 -11.99 2.88 -0.44
CA ASN A 241 -11.94 3.79 -1.59
C ASN A 241 -10.49 4.05 -2.03
N PRO A 242 -9.81 3.08 -2.64
CA PRO A 242 -8.41 3.22 -3.01
C PRO A 242 -8.20 4.36 -4.00
N HIS A 243 -7.19 5.19 -3.76
CA HIS A 243 -6.71 6.21 -4.68
C HIS A 243 -5.65 5.62 -5.61
N ILE A 244 -6.04 5.28 -6.82
CA ILE A 244 -5.22 4.56 -7.79
C ILE A 244 -4.28 5.51 -8.52
N ILE A 245 -3.00 5.11 -8.61
CA ILE A 245 -1.94 5.87 -9.29
C ILE A 245 -1.29 5.10 -10.44
N VAL A 246 -1.58 3.80 -10.58
CA VAL A 246 -1.14 2.95 -11.70
C VAL A 246 -2.27 2.06 -12.14
N VAL A 247 -2.51 1.97 -13.44
CA VAL A 247 -3.40 0.99 -14.09
C VAL A 247 -2.67 0.39 -15.27
N THR A 248 -2.60 -0.93 -15.33
CA THR A 248 -2.01 -1.69 -16.44
C THR A 248 -2.88 -2.86 -16.84
N PRO A 249 -2.84 -3.32 -18.10
CA PRO A 249 -3.47 -4.59 -18.45
C PRO A 249 -2.95 -5.72 -17.56
N ALA A 250 -3.85 -6.56 -17.05
CA ALA A 250 -3.45 -7.71 -16.24
C ALA A 250 -2.61 -8.70 -17.09
N ALA A 251 -1.62 -9.33 -16.45
CA ALA A 251 -0.86 -10.39 -17.08
C ALA A 251 -1.78 -11.60 -17.39
N GLU A 252 -1.63 -12.20 -18.60
CA GLU A 252 -2.36 -13.43 -19.00
C GLU A 252 -1.85 -14.67 -18.24
#